data_5fe69223e745536f5027089c647ec69a
#
_entry.id   5fe69223e745536f5027089c647ec69a
#
_cell.length_a   1.000
_cell.length_b   1.000
_cell.length_c   1.000
_cell.angle_alpha   90.00
_cell.angle_beta   90.00
_cell.angle_gamma   90.00
#
_symmetry.space_group_name_H-M   'P 1'
#
loop_
_entity.id
_entity.type
_entity.pdbx_description
1 polymer ?
#
loop_
_entity_poly.entity_id
_entity_poly.type
_entity_poly.pdbx_seq_one_letter_code
_entity_poly.pdbx_strand_id
1 'polypeptide(L)'
;MRARLVVFPIRGKIWCFSRSIDQSASQFTSTNTPSTVKDLWKKISSNSKPLNANAELLVDFISDKMNNAWVGLEKAPEGSFKNKLHGFGLQLLARVKPSEILLKSITKEVTNVRIAYPSSLNARLVRRRLRHIALRGTVIHRKYFYGSVTLLPLTTALAVLPLPNIPFFWVLFRTYSHWRALQGSEKLLQLVTDSSRVKQYSSEVLEPSKELEELVQSGHDENGSVNEKAISDICIKFRLNKNDVLKWRDLV
;
A
#
# COMPACT_ATOMS: atom_id res chain seq x y z
N MET A 1 4.73 9.53 -13.47
CA MET A 1 4.65 8.03 -13.49
C MET A 1 3.24 7.55 -13.81
N ARG A 2 3.10 6.41 -14.51
CA ARG A 2 1.80 5.78 -14.76
C ARG A 2 1.61 4.63 -13.76
N ALA A 3 0.41 4.49 -13.18
CA ALA A 3 0.08 3.33 -12.35
C ALA A 3 -1.02 2.50 -13.03
N ARG A 4 -0.88 1.18 -13.01
CA ARG A 4 -1.91 0.27 -13.50
C ARG A 4 -2.60 -0.39 -12.32
N LEU A 5 -3.91 -0.19 -12.21
CA LEU A 5 -4.77 -0.86 -11.25
C LEU A 5 -5.56 -1.97 -11.94
N VAL A 6 -5.76 -3.06 -11.25
CA VAL A 6 -6.61 -4.17 -11.70
C VAL A 6 -7.74 -4.32 -10.71
N VAL A 7 -8.96 -4.36 -11.25
CA VAL A 7 -10.20 -4.40 -10.47
C VAL A 7 -11.05 -5.55 -10.96
N PHE A 8 -11.42 -6.46 -10.08
CA PHE A 8 -12.31 -7.57 -10.42
C PHE A 8 -13.12 -8.06 -9.21
N PRO A 9 -14.31 -8.62 -9.42
CA PRO A 9 -15.10 -9.22 -8.34
C PRO A 9 -14.46 -10.53 -7.91
N ILE A 10 -14.35 -10.76 -6.59
CA ILE A 10 -13.88 -12.02 -6.03
C ILE A 10 -15.07 -12.87 -5.58
N ARG A 11 -16.05 -12.26 -4.87
CA ARG A 11 -17.22 -12.94 -4.36
C ARG A 11 -18.35 -11.94 -4.16
N GLY A 12 -19.43 -12.06 -4.90
CA GLY A 12 -20.62 -11.22 -4.77
C GLY A 12 -20.30 -9.71 -4.76
N LYS A 13 -20.45 -9.08 -3.59
CA LYS A 13 -20.18 -7.64 -3.43
C LYS A 13 -18.71 -7.30 -3.14
N ILE A 14 -17.85 -8.29 -2.90
CA ILE A 14 -16.44 -8.11 -2.58
C ILE A 14 -15.64 -8.06 -3.87
N TRP A 15 -14.92 -6.97 -4.05
CA TRP A 15 -14.08 -6.73 -5.22
C TRP A 15 -12.62 -6.55 -4.78
N CYS A 16 -11.73 -7.10 -5.59
CA CYS A 16 -10.30 -6.82 -5.47
C CYS A 16 -9.95 -5.51 -6.16
N PHE A 17 -9.08 -4.75 -5.53
CA PHE A 17 -8.43 -3.57 -6.09
C PHE A 17 -6.94 -3.71 -5.80
N SER A 18 -6.14 -3.96 -6.81
CA SER A 18 -4.70 -4.16 -6.64
C SER A 18 -3.93 -3.38 -7.69
N ARG A 19 -2.72 -2.94 -7.33
CA ARG A 19 -1.79 -2.29 -8.27
C ARG A 19 -0.88 -3.33 -8.89
N SER A 20 -0.68 -3.24 -10.21
CA SER A 20 0.33 -4.02 -10.92
C SER A 20 1.74 -3.61 -10.48
N ILE A 21 2.63 -4.58 -10.31
CA ILE A 21 4.02 -4.36 -9.94
C ILE A 21 4.80 -3.95 -11.19
N ASP A 22 5.16 -2.68 -11.29
CA ASP A 22 6.04 -2.17 -12.33
C ASP A 22 7.49 -2.45 -11.93
N GLN A 23 8.18 -3.31 -12.68
CA GLN A 23 9.60 -3.64 -12.45
C GLN A 23 10.53 -2.41 -12.51
N SER A 24 10.14 -1.38 -13.26
CA SER A 24 10.88 -0.12 -13.35
C SER A 24 10.81 0.73 -12.08
N ALA A 25 9.78 0.58 -11.24
CA ALA A 25 9.63 1.37 -10.02
C ALA A 25 10.46 0.81 -8.85
N SER A 26 10.76 -0.49 -8.84
CA SER A 26 11.55 -1.12 -7.77
C SER A 26 13.04 -0.78 -7.83
N GLN A 27 13.56 -0.34 -8.98
CA GLN A 27 14.97 0.02 -9.13
C GLN A 27 15.29 1.45 -8.69
N PHE A 28 14.31 2.35 -8.59
CA PHE A 28 14.54 3.75 -8.23
C PHE A 28 14.62 4.04 -6.72
N THR A 29 14.17 3.12 -5.88
CA THR A 29 14.16 3.34 -4.41
C THR A 29 15.47 2.97 -3.72
N SER A 30 16.36 2.20 -4.35
CA SER A 30 17.56 1.68 -3.68
C SER A 30 18.83 2.52 -3.84
N THR A 31 18.87 3.51 -4.73
CA THR A 31 20.13 4.19 -5.09
C THR A 31 20.41 5.51 -4.34
N ASN A 32 19.47 6.06 -3.58
CA ASN A 32 19.62 7.40 -2.99
C ASN A 32 19.38 7.52 -1.49
N THR A 33 19.10 6.43 -0.77
CA THR A 33 18.93 6.49 0.68
C THR A 33 20.28 6.50 1.38
N PRO A 34 20.53 7.46 2.31
CA PRO A 34 21.75 7.52 3.09
C PRO A 34 21.88 6.28 3.99
N SER A 35 23.08 5.71 4.07
CA SER A 35 23.32 4.49 4.85
C SER A 35 23.39 4.75 6.35
N THR A 36 23.78 5.97 6.74
CA THR A 36 24.03 6.35 8.13
C THR A 36 23.23 7.59 8.53
N VAL A 37 22.90 7.70 9.83
CA VAL A 37 22.23 8.90 10.39
C VAL A 37 23.05 10.18 10.12
N LYS A 38 24.38 10.05 10.14
CA LYS A 38 25.30 11.17 9.86
C LYS A 38 25.19 11.64 8.41
N ASP A 39 25.08 10.71 7.46
CA ASP A 39 24.89 11.02 6.04
C ASP A 39 23.52 11.63 5.78
N LEU A 40 22.50 11.13 6.48
CA LEU A 40 21.17 11.71 6.46
C LEU A 40 21.18 13.16 6.93
N TRP A 41 21.79 13.41 8.09
CA TRP A 41 21.91 14.76 8.65
C TRP A 41 22.69 15.70 7.73
N LYS A 42 23.80 15.25 7.17
CA LYS A 42 24.59 16.01 6.18
C LYS A 42 23.76 16.35 4.95
N LYS A 43 22.94 15.40 4.46
CA LYS A 43 22.08 15.57 3.29
C LYS A 43 20.89 16.50 3.56
N ILE A 44 20.33 16.49 4.77
CA ILE A 44 19.28 17.41 5.21
C ILE A 44 19.85 18.82 5.41
N SER A 45 21.01 18.93 6.05
CA SER A 45 21.66 20.20 6.37
C SER A 45 22.26 20.90 5.13
N SER A 46 22.73 20.14 4.13
CA SER A 46 23.30 20.70 2.89
C SER A 46 22.27 21.05 1.82
N ASN A 47 21.01 20.61 1.97
CA ASN A 47 19.96 20.83 0.99
C ASN A 47 18.99 21.93 1.44
N SER A 48 18.95 23.02 0.70
CA SER A 48 17.92 24.07 0.81
C SER A 48 16.54 23.62 0.27
N LYS A 49 16.24 22.32 0.36
CA LYS A 49 14.96 21.77 -0.11
C LYS A 49 13.83 22.08 0.87
N PRO A 50 12.59 22.21 0.39
CA PRO A 50 11.44 22.45 1.24
C PRO A 50 11.28 21.33 2.29
N LEU A 51 10.75 21.66 3.46
CA LEU A 51 10.54 20.76 4.61
C LEU A 51 9.92 19.40 4.25
N ASN A 52 9.03 19.39 3.24
CA ASN A 52 8.39 18.15 2.76
C ASN A 52 9.38 17.15 2.15
N ALA A 53 10.41 17.62 1.42
CA ALA A 53 11.41 16.75 0.80
C ALA A 53 12.38 16.17 1.84
N ASN A 54 12.69 16.94 2.89
CA ASN A 54 13.51 16.48 4.00
C ASN A 54 12.74 15.46 4.86
N ALA A 55 11.43 15.64 5.03
CA ALA A 55 10.56 14.66 5.69
C ALA A 55 10.49 13.34 4.90
N GLU A 56 10.43 13.39 3.57
CA GLU A 56 10.46 12.17 2.73
C GLU A 56 11.79 11.42 2.86
N LEU A 57 12.93 12.11 2.84
CA LEU A 57 14.25 11.50 3.05
C LEU A 57 14.38 10.82 4.42
N LEU A 58 13.87 11.46 5.47
CA LEU A 58 13.85 10.89 6.82
C LEU A 58 12.99 9.64 6.87
N VAL A 59 11.82 9.69 6.27
CA VAL A 59 10.88 8.57 6.21
C VAL A 59 11.45 7.40 5.42
N ASP A 60 12.06 7.65 4.26
CA ASP A 60 12.69 6.60 3.44
C ASP A 60 13.84 5.95 4.21
N PHE A 61 14.67 6.74 4.90
CA PHE A 61 15.73 6.21 5.76
C PHE A 61 15.19 5.32 6.90
N ILE A 62 14.15 5.76 7.60
CA ILE A 62 13.49 4.97 8.64
C ILE A 62 12.91 3.69 8.06
N SER A 63 12.25 3.77 6.91
CA SER A 63 11.65 2.64 6.22
C SER A 63 12.70 1.58 5.86
N ASP A 64 13.85 2.00 5.31
CA ASP A 64 14.96 1.10 4.98
C ASP A 64 15.56 0.43 6.23
N LYS A 65 15.74 1.20 7.31
CA LYS A 65 16.23 0.64 8.58
C LYS A 65 15.24 -0.36 9.18
N MET A 66 13.95 -0.07 9.11
CA MET A 66 12.90 -0.99 9.57
C MET A 66 12.87 -2.26 8.71
N ASN A 67 12.99 -2.13 7.38
CA ASN A 67 13.03 -3.27 6.47
C ASN A 67 14.24 -4.17 6.74
N ASN A 68 15.42 -3.59 6.93
CA ASN A 68 16.63 -4.33 7.27
C ASN A 68 16.52 -5.03 8.63
N ALA A 69 15.92 -4.36 9.63
CA ALA A 69 15.65 -4.96 10.93
C ALA A 69 14.66 -6.13 10.80
N TRP A 70 13.62 -5.99 9.97
CA TRP A 70 12.64 -7.03 9.69
C TRP A 70 13.27 -8.26 9.06
N VAL A 71 14.10 -8.08 8.03
CA VAL A 71 14.88 -9.17 7.40
C VAL A 71 15.80 -9.85 8.42
N GLY A 72 16.38 -9.09 9.34
CA GLY A 72 17.18 -9.64 10.45
C GLY A 72 16.37 -10.49 11.44
N LEU A 73 15.09 -10.14 11.66
CA LEU A 73 14.17 -10.96 12.47
C LEU A 73 13.71 -12.21 11.74
N GLU A 74 13.45 -12.11 10.43
CA GLU A 74 13.05 -13.23 9.57
C GLU A 74 14.12 -14.32 9.50
N LYS A 75 15.39 -13.92 9.38
CA LYS A 75 16.54 -14.84 9.30
C LYS A 75 16.98 -15.41 10.65
N ALA A 76 16.30 -15.07 11.74
CA ALA A 76 16.68 -15.54 13.07
C ALA A 76 16.34 -17.02 13.24
N PRO A 77 17.19 -17.80 13.99
CA PRO A 77 16.97 -19.22 14.22
C PRO A 77 15.60 -19.48 14.89
N GLU A 78 14.99 -20.62 14.52
CA GLU A 78 13.72 -21.04 15.09
C GLU A 78 13.83 -21.18 16.62
N GLY A 79 12.78 -20.76 17.33
CA GLY A 79 12.75 -20.75 18.81
C GLY A 79 13.43 -19.54 19.46
N SER A 80 14.21 -18.75 18.75
CA SER A 80 14.82 -17.51 19.24
C SER A 80 13.75 -16.46 19.59
N PHE A 81 14.07 -15.58 20.54
CA PHE A 81 13.22 -14.42 20.86
C PHE A 81 12.94 -13.54 19.62
N LYS A 82 13.94 -13.39 18.74
CA LYS A 82 13.79 -12.66 17.48
C LYS A 82 12.77 -13.32 16.54
N ASN A 83 12.76 -14.65 16.46
CA ASN A 83 11.79 -15.39 15.65
C ASN A 83 10.37 -15.27 16.23
N LYS A 84 10.20 -15.35 17.56
CA LYS A 84 8.91 -15.10 18.22
C LYS A 84 8.40 -13.69 17.95
N LEU A 85 9.30 -12.68 17.99
CA LEU A 85 8.98 -11.30 17.67
C LEU A 85 8.58 -11.13 16.21
N HIS A 86 9.23 -11.82 15.27
CA HIS A 86 8.85 -11.86 13.87
C HIS A 86 7.44 -12.44 13.69
N GLY A 87 7.14 -13.58 14.32
CA GLY A 87 5.80 -14.19 14.30
C GLY A 87 4.70 -13.27 14.82
N PHE A 88 4.96 -12.58 15.94
CA PHE A 88 4.05 -11.57 16.47
C PHE A 88 3.85 -10.39 15.49
N GLY A 89 4.93 -9.92 14.88
CA GLY A 89 4.87 -8.87 13.87
C GLY A 89 4.05 -9.29 12.63
N LEU A 90 4.20 -10.53 12.16
CA LEU A 90 3.38 -11.08 11.07
C LEU A 90 1.89 -11.09 11.43
N GLN A 91 1.55 -11.49 12.66
CA GLN A 91 0.16 -11.47 13.15
C GLN A 91 -0.42 -10.05 13.18
N LEU A 92 0.38 -9.07 13.58
CA LEU A 92 -0.02 -7.67 13.54
C LEU A 92 -0.19 -7.15 12.10
N LEU A 93 0.71 -7.51 11.19
CA LEU A 93 0.64 -7.14 9.77
C LEU A 93 -0.53 -7.80 9.04
N ALA A 94 -0.95 -8.98 9.48
CA ALA A 94 -2.14 -9.64 8.93
C ALA A 94 -3.41 -8.81 9.13
N ARG A 95 -3.48 -7.98 10.19
CA ARG A 95 -4.61 -7.10 10.47
C ARG A 95 -4.67 -5.85 9.57
N VAL A 96 -3.66 -5.60 8.74
CA VAL A 96 -3.66 -4.46 7.81
C VAL A 96 -4.68 -4.70 6.71
N LYS A 97 -5.64 -3.79 6.57
CA LYS A 97 -6.71 -3.89 5.57
C LYS A 97 -6.15 -3.82 4.15
N PRO A 98 -6.67 -4.60 3.19
CA PRO A 98 -6.20 -4.58 1.81
C PRO A 98 -6.42 -3.22 1.12
N SER A 99 -7.46 -2.46 1.50
CA SER A 99 -7.65 -1.08 1.04
C SER A 99 -6.51 -0.14 1.46
N GLU A 100 -5.92 -0.33 2.65
CA GLU A 100 -4.75 0.42 3.10
C GLU A 100 -3.52 0.08 2.24
N ILE A 101 -3.33 -1.22 1.91
CA ILE A 101 -2.24 -1.68 1.04
C ILE A 101 -2.36 -1.03 -0.35
N LEU A 102 -3.55 -1.05 -0.94
CA LEU A 102 -3.82 -0.36 -2.21
C LEU A 102 -3.44 1.12 -2.13
N LEU A 103 -3.94 1.85 -1.13
CA LEU A 103 -3.69 3.29 -0.99
C LEU A 103 -2.20 3.60 -0.80
N LYS A 104 -1.49 2.81 -0.01
CA LYS A 104 -0.03 2.95 0.17
C LYS A 104 0.75 2.71 -1.12
N SER A 105 0.26 1.88 -2.02
CA SER A 105 0.90 1.62 -3.31
C SER A 105 0.84 2.81 -4.27
N ILE A 106 -0.07 3.77 -4.06
CA ILE A 106 -0.21 4.95 -4.91
C ILE A 106 0.66 6.08 -4.35
N THR A 107 1.72 6.42 -5.09
CA THR A 107 2.64 7.49 -4.71
C THR A 107 2.19 8.85 -5.28
N LYS A 108 2.68 9.94 -4.71
CA LYS A 108 2.39 11.32 -5.20
C LYS A 108 2.84 11.56 -6.65
N GLU A 109 3.85 10.83 -7.10
CA GLU A 109 4.45 10.95 -8.42
C GLU A 109 3.58 10.36 -9.54
N VAL A 110 2.53 9.61 -9.18
CA VAL A 110 1.58 9.06 -10.15
C VAL A 110 0.77 10.18 -10.78
N THR A 111 0.95 10.38 -12.08
CA THR A 111 0.21 11.38 -12.85
C THR A 111 -1.03 10.81 -13.53
N ASN A 112 -0.96 9.55 -13.96
CA ASN A 112 -2.04 8.86 -14.65
C ASN A 112 -2.29 7.48 -14.07
N VAL A 113 -3.56 7.10 -13.97
CA VAL A 113 -3.99 5.77 -13.53
C VAL A 113 -4.72 5.07 -14.66
N ARG A 114 -4.27 3.85 -15.02
CA ARG A 114 -4.98 2.95 -15.91
C ARG A 114 -5.67 1.89 -15.08
N ILE A 115 -6.95 1.70 -15.30
CA ILE A 115 -7.78 0.76 -14.52
C ILE A 115 -8.27 -0.32 -15.45
N ALA A 116 -7.66 -1.52 -15.34
CA ALA A 116 -8.11 -2.71 -16.04
C ALA A 116 -9.24 -3.37 -15.23
N TYR A 117 -10.36 -3.66 -15.89
CA TYR A 117 -11.53 -4.29 -15.28
C TYR A 117 -12.23 -5.23 -16.28
N PRO A 118 -12.97 -6.26 -15.84
CA PRO A 118 -13.74 -7.14 -16.71
C PRO A 118 -14.75 -6.38 -17.56
N SER A 119 -14.86 -6.70 -18.84
CA SER A 119 -15.74 -5.99 -19.78
C SER A 119 -17.22 -6.06 -19.41
N SER A 120 -17.63 -7.09 -18.65
CA SER A 120 -19.00 -7.23 -18.11
C SER A 120 -19.34 -6.18 -17.05
N LEU A 121 -18.35 -5.52 -16.45
CA LEU A 121 -18.59 -4.55 -15.40
C LEU A 121 -18.84 -3.14 -15.97
N ASN A 122 -19.69 -2.39 -15.28
CA ASN A 122 -19.95 -1.00 -15.63
C ASN A 122 -18.79 -0.09 -15.15
N ALA A 123 -18.16 0.62 -16.09
CA ALA A 123 -17.08 1.57 -15.85
C ALA A 123 -17.40 2.63 -14.77
N ARG A 124 -18.65 3.14 -14.77
CA ARG A 124 -19.12 4.11 -13.77
C ARG A 124 -19.13 3.53 -12.36
N LEU A 125 -19.49 2.23 -12.24
CA LEU A 125 -19.50 1.53 -10.96
C LEU A 125 -18.08 1.31 -10.42
N VAL A 126 -17.14 0.93 -11.31
CA VAL A 126 -15.71 0.79 -10.97
C VAL A 126 -15.15 2.11 -10.43
N ARG A 127 -15.37 3.21 -11.16
CA ARG A 127 -14.96 4.56 -10.74
C ARG A 127 -15.59 4.96 -9.41
N ARG A 128 -16.90 4.74 -9.24
CA ARG A 128 -17.60 5.08 -7.99
C ARG A 128 -17.03 4.34 -6.80
N ARG A 129 -16.70 3.05 -6.94
CA ARG A 129 -16.09 2.25 -5.87
C ARG A 129 -14.68 2.73 -5.53
N LEU A 130 -13.84 2.99 -6.53
CA LEU A 130 -12.50 3.55 -6.31
C LEU A 130 -12.55 4.91 -5.60
N ARG A 131 -13.45 5.79 -6.05
CA ARG A 131 -13.67 7.09 -5.39
C ARG A 131 -14.11 6.91 -3.94
N HIS A 132 -14.99 5.95 -3.65
CA HIS A 132 -15.43 5.66 -2.30
C HIS A 132 -14.28 5.15 -1.41
N ILE A 133 -13.42 4.25 -1.94
CA ILE A 133 -12.22 3.78 -1.22
C ILE A 133 -11.29 4.95 -0.91
N ALA A 134 -11.05 5.83 -1.88
CA ALA A 134 -10.18 6.99 -1.72
C ALA A 134 -10.75 7.98 -0.68
N LEU A 135 -12.03 8.36 -0.77
CA LEU A 135 -12.69 9.27 0.18
C LEU A 135 -12.67 8.70 1.61
N ARG A 136 -13.08 7.45 1.76
CA ARG A 136 -13.08 6.78 3.07
C ARG A 136 -11.66 6.64 3.61
N GLY A 137 -10.69 6.34 2.73
CA GLY A 137 -9.28 6.28 3.08
C GLY A 137 -8.75 7.61 3.63
N THR A 138 -9.05 8.72 2.95
CA THR A 138 -8.63 10.05 3.41
C THR A 138 -9.12 10.36 4.82
N VAL A 139 -10.39 10.11 5.12
CA VAL A 139 -10.97 10.38 6.44
C VAL A 139 -10.36 9.48 7.53
N ILE A 140 -10.31 8.17 7.26
CA ILE A 140 -9.85 7.18 8.23
C ILE A 140 -8.35 7.35 8.53
N HIS A 141 -7.52 7.43 7.48
CA HIS A 141 -6.07 7.49 7.66
C HIS A 141 -5.62 8.84 8.22
N ARG A 142 -6.32 9.93 7.94
CA ARG A 142 -6.08 11.23 8.60
C ARG A 142 -6.31 11.13 10.11
N LYS A 143 -7.44 10.57 10.53
CA LYS A 143 -7.75 10.37 11.96
C LYS A 143 -6.70 9.51 12.66
N TYR A 144 -6.37 8.35 12.08
CA TYR A 144 -5.40 7.43 12.68
C TYR A 144 -3.96 7.96 12.62
N PHE A 145 -3.61 8.75 11.61
CA PHE A 145 -2.32 9.42 11.53
C PHE A 145 -2.12 10.37 12.70
N TYR A 146 -3.04 11.29 12.92
CA TYR A 146 -2.94 12.21 14.07
C TYR A 146 -2.98 11.46 15.41
N GLY A 147 -3.84 10.46 15.57
CA GLY A 147 -3.88 9.64 16.77
C GLY A 147 -2.56 8.90 17.03
N SER A 148 -1.90 8.37 16.00
CA SER A 148 -0.61 7.71 16.18
C SER A 148 0.54 8.70 16.44
N VAL A 149 0.52 9.89 15.83
CA VAL A 149 1.49 10.97 16.12
C VAL A 149 1.42 11.40 17.59
N THR A 150 0.23 11.55 18.15
CA THR A 150 0.08 11.91 19.57
C THR A 150 0.54 10.81 20.54
N LEU A 151 0.54 9.54 20.11
CA LEU A 151 1.04 8.42 20.90
C LEU A 151 2.58 8.27 20.86
N LEU A 152 3.26 8.85 19.86
CA LEU A 152 4.73 8.74 19.74
C LEU A 152 5.48 9.24 20.97
N PRO A 153 5.22 10.46 21.54
CA PRO A 153 5.94 10.90 22.72
C PRO A 153 5.68 10.02 23.95
N LEU A 154 4.46 9.47 24.09
CA LEU A 154 4.15 8.54 25.19
C LEU A 154 4.94 7.25 25.08
N THR A 155 5.06 6.69 23.87
CA THR A 155 5.83 5.45 23.64
C THR A 155 7.33 5.65 23.69
N THR A 156 7.85 6.87 23.40
CA THR A 156 9.26 7.19 23.63
C THR A 156 9.63 7.20 25.11
N ALA A 157 8.74 7.61 25.99
CA ALA A 157 8.98 7.55 27.43
C ALA A 157 9.25 6.10 27.94
N LEU A 158 8.68 5.08 27.24
CA LEU A 158 8.94 3.67 27.56
C LEU A 158 10.36 3.20 27.16
N ALA A 159 11.12 4.01 26.42
CA ALA A 159 12.51 3.68 26.05
C ALA A 159 13.48 3.66 27.24
N VAL A 160 13.08 4.17 28.39
CA VAL A 160 13.85 4.09 29.65
C VAL A 160 13.89 2.65 30.20
N LEU A 161 12.98 1.80 29.78
CA LEU A 161 12.94 0.39 30.21
C LEU A 161 14.05 -0.41 29.49
N PRO A 162 14.71 -1.38 30.18
CA PRO A 162 15.80 -2.19 29.60
C PRO A 162 15.33 -3.21 28.55
N LEU A 163 14.06 -3.16 28.17
CA LEU A 163 13.44 -4.02 27.15
C LEU A 163 13.37 -3.34 25.78
N PRO A 164 13.41 -4.11 24.68
CA PRO A 164 13.20 -3.55 23.35
C PRO A 164 11.88 -2.78 23.30
N ASN A 165 11.91 -1.51 22.93
CA ASN A 165 10.72 -0.66 22.89
C ASN A 165 9.81 -1.01 21.69
N ILE A 166 9.23 -2.22 21.74
CA ILE A 166 8.31 -2.74 20.70
C ILE A 166 7.10 -1.80 20.49
N PRO A 167 6.45 -1.24 21.54
CA PRO A 167 5.34 -0.32 21.35
C PRO A 167 5.72 0.92 20.53
N PHE A 168 6.90 1.49 20.76
CA PHE A 168 7.38 2.64 19.98
C PHE A 168 7.54 2.31 18.49
N PHE A 169 8.23 1.22 18.18
CA PHE A 169 8.43 0.81 16.78
C PHE A 169 7.11 0.48 16.08
N TRP A 170 6.16 -0.13 16.80
CA TRP A 170 4.83 -0.39 16.26
C TRP A 170 4.06 0.90 15.97
N VAL A 171 4.03 1.84 16.90
CA VAL A 171 3.37 3.14 16.69
C VAL A 171 4.03 3.92 15.57
N LEU A 172 5.38 3.92 15.51
CA LEU A 172 6.13 4.57 14.43
C LEU A 172 5.78 3.96 13.06
N PHE A 173 5.75 2.63 12.95
CA PHE A 173 5.33 1.92 11.75
C PHE A 173 3.89 2.27 11.35
N ARG A 174 2.96 2.29 12.30
CA ARG A 174 1.56 2.65 12.03
C ARG A 174 1.40 4.10 11.61
N THR A 175 2.14 5.01 12.23
CA THR A 175 2.17 6.43 11.85
C THR A 175 2.61 6.58 10.40
N TYR A 176 3.73 5.96 10.03
CA TYR A 176 4.21 5.94 8.66
C TYR A 176 3.18 5.33 7.69
N SER A 177 2.61 4.17 8.04
CA SER A 177 1.62 3.47 7.24
C SER A 177 0.39 4.34 6.95
N HIS A 178 -0.13 5.01 7.98
CA HIS A 178 -1.28 5.90 7.84
C HIS A 178 -0.94 7.16 7.04
N TRP A 179 0.24 7.72 7.22
CA TRP A 179 0.70 8.86 6.43
C TRP A 179 0.79 8.52 4.93
N ARG A 180 1.41 7.38 4.59
CA ARG A 180 1.51 6.92 3.19
C ARG A 180 0.14 6.61 2.59
N ALA A 181 -0.74 5.94 3.34
CA ALA A 181 -2.09 5.66 2.89
C ALA A 181 -2.94 6.93 2.72
N LEU A 182 -2.75 7.94 3.59
CA LEU A 182 -3.39 9.25 3.44
C LEU A 182 -2.96 9.94 2.15
N GLN A 183 -1.66 10.04 1.90
CA GLN A 183 -1.13 10.63 0.67
C GLN A 183 -1.66 9.91 -0.58
N GLY A 184 -1.65 8.58 -0.57
CA GLY A 184 -2.16 7.77 -1.68
C GLY A 184 -3.67 7.93 -1.88
N SER A 185 -4.44 8.08 -0.80
CA SER A 185 -5.88 8.30 -0.88
C SER A 185 -6.24 9.67 -1.46
N GLU A 186 -5.53 10.71 -1.05
CA GLU A 186 -5.70 12.08 -1.59
C GLU A 186 -5.32 12.12 -3.08
N LYS A 187 -4.20 11.46 -3.45
CA LYS A 187 -3.76 11.37 -4.84
C LYS A 187 -4.73 10.59 -5.70
N LEU A 188 -5.18 9.42 -5.25
CA LEU A 188 -6.17 8.62 -5.98
C LEU A 188 -7.48 9.39 -6.15
N LEU A 189 -7.93 10.08 -5.10
CA LEU A 189 -9.14 10.91 -5.16
C LEU A 189 -9.01 12.00 -6.21
N GLN A 190 -7.88 12.71 -6.25
CA GLN A 190 -7.59 13.70 -7.27
C GLN A 190 -7.69 13.10 -8.67
N LEU A 191 -6.96 12.00 -8.93
CA LEU A 191 -6.91 11.35 -10.24
C LEU A 191 -8.28 10.88 -10.74
N VAL A 192 -9.11 10.32 -9.83
CA VAL A 192 -10.46 9.82 -10.18
C VAL A 192 -11.50 10.96 -10.29
N THR A 193 -11.27 12.11 -9.63
CA THR A 193 -12.21 13.25 -9.65
C THR A 193 -11.95 14.17 -10.84
N ASP A 194 -10.69 14.44 -11.17
CA ASP A 194 -10.31 15.38 -12.26
C ASP A 194 -10.79 14.91 -13.64
N SER A 195 -10.94 13.59 -13.85
CA SER A 195 -11.51 13.02 -15.09
C SER A 195 -12.91 13.53 -15.43
N SER A 196 -13.65 14.06 -14.47
CA SER A 196 -15.04 14.50 -14.69
C SER A 196 -15.16 15.95 -15.15
N ARG A 197 -14.12 16.76 -15.04
CA ARG A 197 -14.19 18.20 -15.30
C ARG A 197 -13.50 18.67 -16.60
N VAL A 198 -12.50 17.94 -17.10
CA VAL A 198 -11.73 18.35 -18.31
C VAL A 198 -11.64 17.19 -19.28
N LYS A 199 -12.43 17.23 -20.35
CA LYS A 199 -12.49 16.21 -21.41
C LYS A 199 -11.17 16.02 -22.19
N GLN A 200 -10.18 16.86 -22.02
CA GLN A 200 -9.01 16.91 -22.90
C GLN A 200 -7.77 16.15 -22.38
N TYR A 201 -7.65 15.89 -21.06
CA TYR A 201 -6.59 15.07 -20.48
C TYR A 201 -7.11 14.33 -19.26
N SER A 202 -7.83 13.20 -19.48
CA SER A 202 -8.26 12.37 -18.37
C SER A 202 -7.04 11.68 -17.77
N SER A 203 -6.75 12.01 -16.50
CA SER A 203 -5.71 11.36 -15.69
C SER A 203 -6.06 9.88 -15.34
N GLU A 204 -7.30 9.49 -15.62
CA GLU A 204 -7.85 8.15 -15.46
C GLU A 204 -8.20 7.55 -16.82
N VAL A 205 -7.69 6.37 -17.10
CA VAL A 205 -8.03 5.56 -18.29
C VAL A 205 -8.66 4.26 -17.82
N LEU A 206 -9.93 4.05 -18.18
CA LEU A 206 -10.69 2.83 -17.90
C LEU A 206 -10.52 1.87 -19.08
N GLU A 207 -9.89 0.73 -18.87
CA GLU A 207 -9.57 -0.28 -19.88
C GLU A 207 -10.39 -1.55 -19.62
N PRO A 208 -11.49 -1.81 -20.37
CA PRO A 208 -12.18 -3.08 -20.29
C PRO A 208 -11.28 -4.19 -20.85
N SER A 209 -11.10 -5.26 -20.10
CA SER A 209 -10.24 -6.40 -20.45
C SER A 209 -11.07 -7.66 -20.57
N LYS A 210 -11.16 -8.20 -21.80
CA LYS A 210 -11.79 -9.51 -22.08
C LYS A 210 -11.00 -10.65 -21.43
N GLU A 211 -9.67 -10.57 -21.47
CA GLU A 211 -8.80 -11.58 -20.84
C GLU A 211 -9.03 -11.69 -19.32
N LEU A 212 -9.21 -10.54 -18.64
CA LEU A 212 -9.51 -10.53 -17.21
C LEU A 212 -10.91 -11.12 -16.96
N GLU A 213 -11.86 -10.86 -17.84
CA GLU A 213 -13.20 -11.43 -17.76
C GLU A 213 -13.19 -12.95 -17.90
N GLU A 214 -12.51 -13.48 -18.92
CA GLU A 214 -12.35 -14.93 -19.15
C GLU A 214 -11.73 -15.63 -17.93
N LEU A 215 -10.68 -15.08 -17.36
CA LEU A 215 -10.02 -15.63 -16.16
C LEU A 215 -10.94 -15.59 -14.93
N VAL A 216 -11.73 -14.55 -14.78
CA VAL A 216 -12.68 -14.43 -13.67
C VAL A 216 -13.85 -15.41 -13.87
N GLN A 217 -14.40 -15.51 -15.08
CA GLN A 217 -15.53 -16.41 -15.37
C GLN A 217 -15.13 -17.88 -15.29
N SER A 218 -13.98 -18.26 -15.86
CA SER A 218 -13.48 -19.64 -15.80
C SER A 218 -13.12 -20.09 -14.39
N GLY A 219 -12.86 -19.15 -13.50
CA GLY A 219 -12.47 -19.40 -12.11
C GLY A 219 -13.61 -19.33 -11.10
N HIS A 220 -14.86 -19.13 -11.50
CA HIS A 220 -15.97 -19.11 -10.56
C HIS A 220 -16.32 -20.53 -10.09
N ASP A 221 -16.32 -20.69 -8.77
CA ASP A 221 -16.80 -21.90 -8.09
C ASP A 221 -18.35 -21.89 -7.99
N GLU A 222 -18.95 -23.02 -7.65
CA GLU A 222 -20.41 -23.17 -7.42
C GLU A 222 -20.95 -22.12 -6.42
N ASN A 223 -20.12 -21.64 -5.52
CA ASN A 223 -20.45 -20.61 -4.53
C ASN A 223 -20.33 -19.16 -5.07
N GLY A 224 -20.10 -18.98 -6.38
CA GLY A 224 -19.91 -17.67 -7.00
C GLY A 224 -18.65 -16.90 -6.51
N SER A 225 -17.66 -17.62 -5.98
CA SER A 225 -16.36 -17.09 -5.58
C SER A 225 -15.31 -17.48 -6.60
N VAL A 226 -14.33 -16.60 -6.83
CA VAL A 226 -13.18 -16.90 -7.69
C VAL A 226 -12.24 -17.84 -6.95
N ASN A 227 -11.93 -19.00 -7.53
CA ASN A 227 -11.07 -20.01 -6.95
C ASN A 227 -9.60 -19.51 -6.87
N GLU A 228 -8.81 -20.16 -6.01
CA GLU A 228 -7.43 -19.73 -5.77
C GLU A 228 -6.53 -19.91 -7.00
N LYS A 229 -6.82 -20.88 -7.86
CA LYS A 229 -6.08 -21.11 -9.09
C LYS A 229 -6.26 -19.92 -10.05
N ALA A 230 -7.50 -19.51 -10.30
CA ALA A 230 -7.80 -18.35 -11.15
C ALA A 230 -7.21 -17.06 -10.56
N ILE A 231 -7.26 -16.86 -9.22
CA ILE A 231 -6.59 -15.75 -8.56
C ILE A 231 -5.08 -15.79 -8.86
N SER A 232 -4.45 -16.98 -8.80
CA SER A 232 -3.02 -17.13 -9.10
C SER A 232 -2.71 -16.77 -10.55
N ASP A 233 -3.52 -17.24 -11.50
CA ASP A 233 -3.35 -16.97 -12.93
C ASP A 233 -3.53 -15.47 -13.24
N ILE A 234 -4.54 -14.82 -12.64
CA ILE A 234 -4.74 -13.36 -12.72
C ILE A 234 -3.51 -12.61 -12.14
N CYS A 235 -2.99 -13.06 -10.99
CA CYS A 235 -1.83 -12.42 -10.37
C CYS A 235 -0.59 -12.53 -11.25
N ILE A 236 -0.34 -13.67 -11.88
CA ILE A 236 0.80 -13.88 -12.80
C ILE A 236 0.61 -12.98 -14.04
N LYS A 237 -0.56 -13.02 -14.69
CA LYS A 237 -0.82 -12.32 -15.95
C LYS A 237 -0.77 -10.80 -15.79
N PHE A 238 -1.37 -10.29 -14.71
CA PHE A 238 -1.43 -8.86 -14.44
C PHE A 238 -0.32 -8.36 -13.49
N ARG A 239 0.63 -9.22 -13.14
CA ARG A 239 1.75 -8.92 -12.22
C ARG A 239 1.27 -8.32 -10.88
N LEU A 240 0.35 -9.01 -10.23
CA LEU A 240 -0.17 -8.61 -8.93
C LEU A 240 0.51 -9.39 -7.80
N ASN A 241 0.54 -8.81 -6.61
CA ASN A 241 0.97 -9.54 -5.41
C ASN A 241 -0.16 -10.47 -4.95
N LYS A 242 0.05 -11.79 -5.03
CA LYS A 242 -0.93 -12.81 -4.64
C LYS A 242 -1.43 -12.61 -3.19
N ASN A 243 -0.51 -12.31 -2.27
CA ASN A 243 -0.85 -12.13 -0.86
C ASN A 243 -1.80 -10.93 -0.64
N ASP A 244 -1.61 -9.84 -1.40
CA ASP A 244 -2.46 -8.67 -1.31
C ASP A 244 -3.85 -8.94 -1.87
N VAL A 245 -3.93 -9.74 -2.95
CA VAL A 245 -5.21 -10.14 -3.55
C VAL A 245 -5.97 -11.09 -2.63
N LEU A 246 -5.31 -12.07 -2.01
CA LEU A 246 -5.93 -13.00 -1.07
C LEU A 246 -6.53 -12.28 0.15
N LYS A 247 -5.90 -11.21 0.64
CA LYS A 247 -6.46 -10.38 1.72
C LYS A 247 -7.82 -9.75 1.39
N TRP A 248 -8.13 -9.52 0.10
CA TRP A 248 -9.46 -9.07 -0.30
C TRP A 248 -10.50 -10.19 -0.18
N ARG A 249 -10.10 -11.44 -0.46
CA ARG A 249 -10.97 -12.61 -0.29
C ARG A 249 -11.29 -12.85 1.18
N ASP A 250 -10.28 -12.67 2.04
CA ASP A 250 -10.37 -12.97 3.48
C ASP A 250 -11.06 -11.83 4.29
N LEU A 251 -11.64 -10.83 3.61
CA LEU A 251 -12.44 -9.76 4.24
C LEU A 251 -13.85 -10.22 4.69
N VAL A 252 -14.16 -11.49 4.60
CA VAL A 252 -15.46 -12.08 4.99
C VAL A 252 -15.53 -12.30 6.49
#